data_09b3d6af3d6b509963b62de3927719c5
#
_entry.id   09b3d6af3d6b509963b62de3927719c5
#
_cell.length_a   1.000
_cell.length_b   1.000
_cell.length_c   1.000
_cell.angle_alpha   90.00
_cell.angle_beta   90.00
_cell.angle_gamma   90.00
#
_symmetry.space_group_name_H-M   'P 1'
#
loop_
_entity.id
_entity.type
_entity.pdbx_description
1 polymer ?
#
loop_
_entity_poly.entity_id
_entity_poly.type
_entity_poly.pdbx_seq_one_letter_code
_entity_poly.pdbx_strand_id
1 'polypeptide(L)'
;MIKTALLSVSDKTGVLELAQALHAHGVKLLSTGGTAKLLADAGLPVVEVATHTGFPEMLDGRVKTLHPKIHGGLLARRDLPEHMAALSEHGIETIDMLVVNLYPFEATVAKADCTLEDAIENIDIGGPAMVRSAAKNWRDVVVLTDANQYAEVLNELKTNNAVSDATKFKCSVAAFNRIAQYDAAISNYLSAIDPQTRDVAARAEYPEQHNANMVKVQDLRYGENSHQTAALYRDLYPAPG
;
A
#
# COMPACT_ATOMS: atom_id res chain seq x y z
N MET A 1 -0.99 21.20 -0.77
CA MET A 1 -1.94 20.98 -1.90
C MET A 1 -1.46 19.80 -2.70
N ILE A 2 -2.34 18.83 -3.02
CA ILE A 2 -2.02 17.66 -3.85
C ILE A 2 -2.05 18.07 -5.31
N LYS A 3 -0.96 17.85 -6.03
CA LYS A 3 -0.82 18.16 -7.47
C LYS A 3 -0.73 16.90 -8.32
N THR A 4 -0.10 15.85 -7.81
CA THR A 4 0.09 14.58 -8.53
C THR A 4 -0.27 13.40 -7.62
N ALA A 5 -1.12 12.51 -8.12
CA ALA A 5 -1.50 11.26 -7.46
C ALA A 5 -1.13 10.06 -8.33
N LEU A 6 -0.53 9.05 -7.72
CA LEU A 6 -0.26 7.74 -8.34
C LEU A 6 -1.26 6.71 -7.80
N LEU A 7 -2.07 6.14 -8.70
CA LEU A 7 -3.08 5.13 -8.39
C LEU A 7 -2.70 3.79 -9.02
N SER A 8 -2.46 2.79 -8.18
CA SER A 8 -2.13 1.44 -8.63
C SER A 8 -2.78 0.43 -7.69
N VAL A 9 -4.00 0.02 -7.99
CA VAL A 9 -4.80 -0.82 -7.11
C VAL A 9 -5.12 -2.17 -7.77
N SER A 10 -5.09 -3.24 -7.00
CA SER A 10 -5.57 -4.57 -7.38
C SER A 10 -7.09 -4.62 -7.30
N ASP A 11 -7.64 -4.34 -6.13
CA ASP A 11 -9.08 -4.12 -5.93
C ASP A 11 -9.48 -2.70 -6.39
N LYS A 12 -10.44 -2.62 -7.31
CA LYS A 12 -10.89 -1.38 -7.95
C LYS A 12 -12.01 -0.67 -7.18
N THR A 13 -12.40 -1.16 -6.02
CA THR A 13 -13.50 -0.60 -5.23
C THR A 13 -13.25 0.88 -4.91
N GLY A 14 -14.18 1.75 -5.36
CA GLY A 14 -14.17 3.19 -5.10
C GLY A 14 -13.04 3.99 -5.75
N VAL A 15 -12.13 3.35 -6.52
CA VAL A 15 -10.98 4.06 -7.10
C VAL A 15 -11.39 5.01 -8.23
N LEU A 16 -12.46 4.69 -8.96
CA LEU A 16 -12.95 5.55 -10.04
C LEU A 16 -13.51 6.86 -9.48
N GLU A 17 -14.35 6.79 -8.47
CA GLU A 17 -14.95 7.95 -7.81
C GLU A 17 -13.86 8.82 -7.14
N LEU A 18 -12.86 8.18 -6.53
CA LEU A 18 -11.70 8.87 -5.98
C LEU A 18 -10.94 9.62 -7.08
N ALA A 19 -10.63 8.97 -8.20
CA ALA A 19 -9.90 9.56 -9.31
C ALA A 19 -10.66 10.71 -9.97
N GLN A 20 -11.97 10.57 -10.15
CA GLN A 20 -12.84 11.64 -10.65
C GLN A 20 -12.81 12.87 -9.74
N ALA A 21 -12.91 12.67 -8.44
CA ALA A 21 -12.84 13.74 -7.46
C ALA A 21 -11.46 14.42 -7.46
N LEU A 22 -10.36 13.66 -7.51
CA LEU A 22 -9.00 14.18 -7.60
C LEU A 22 -8.81 15.01 -8.89
N HIS A 23 -9.28 14.48 -10.02
CA HIS A 23 -9.23 15.20 -11.30
C HIS A 23 -10.01 16.51 -11.25
N ALA A 24 -11.20 16.53 -10.67
CA ALA A 24 -12.01 17.73 -10.48
C ALA A 24 -11.30 18.78 -9.60
N HIS A 25 -10.38 18.37 -8.74
CA HIS A 25 -9.49 19.25 -7.96
C HIS A 25 -8.21 19.64 -8.71
N GLY A 26 -8.07 19.30 -10.01
CA GLY A 26 -6.92 19.62 -10.84
C GLY A 26 -5.68 18.75 -10.58
N VAL A 27 -5.84 17.58 -9.93
CA VAL A 27 -4.75 16.64 -9.65
C VAL A 27 -4.38 15.87 -10.92
N LYS A 28 -3.10 15.83 -11.26
CA LYS A 28 -2.53 14.97 -12.31
C LYS A 28 -2.58 13.51 -11.84
N LEU A 29 -3.15 12.63 -12.67
CA LEU A 29 -3.29 11.22 -12.37
C LEU A 29 -2.20 10.40 -13.06
N LEU A 30 -1.38 9.70 -12.29
CA LEU A 30 -0.48 8.66 -12.77
C LEU A 30 -1.09 7.30 -12.42
N SER A 31 -0.94 6.31 -13.30
CA SER A 31 -1.45 4.97 -13.03
C SER A 31 -0.73 3.88 -13.81
N THR A 32 -1.03 2.62 -13.48
CA THR A 32 -0.42 1.44 -14.11
C THR A 32 -1.49 0.44 -14.56
N GLY A 33 -1.20 -0.28 -15.64
CA GLY A 33 -1.92 -1.48 -16.07
C GLY A 33 -3.45 -1.34 -16.04
N GLY A 34 -4.12 -2.31 -15.40
CA GLY A 34 -5.59 -2.35 -15.36
C GLY A 34 -6.25 -1.15 -14.66
N THR A 35 -5.56 -0.48 -13.74
CA THR A 35 -6.07 0.75 -13.12
C THR A 35 -6.02 1.90 -14.11
N ALA A 36 -4.93 2.08 -14.84
CA ALA A 36 -4.82 3.10 -15.89
C ALA A 36 -5.90 2.91 -16.96
N LYS A 37 -6.10 1.67 -17.40
CA LYS A 37 -7.15 1.34 -18.37
C LYS A 37 -8.55 1.71 -17.86
N LEU A 38 -8.89 1.33 -16.61
CA LEU A 38 -10.19 1.66 -16.01
C LEU A 38 -10.44 3.18 -16.02
N LEU A 39 -9.44 3.96 -15.62
CA LEU A 39 -9.56 5.43 -15.54
C LEU A 39 -9.68 6.06 -16.94
N ALA A 40 -8.89 5.58 -17.91
CA ALA A 40 -8.93 6.04 -19.28
C ALA A 40 -10.27 5.71 -19.97
N ASP A 41 -10.78 4.49 -19.79
CA ASP A 41 -12.09 4.05 -20.30
C ASP A 41 -13.25 4.91 -19.73
N ALA A 42 -13.08 5.46 -18.53
CA ALA A 42 -14.01 6.42 -17.92
C ALA A 42 -13.81 7.89 -18.38
N GLY A 43 -12.91 8.13 -19.34
CA GLY A 43 -12.64 9.46 -19.91
C GLY A 43 -11.73 10.36 -19.07
N LEU A 44 -11.05 9.83 -18.04
CA LEU A 44 -10.11 10.61 -17.25
C LEU A 44 -8.75 10.73 -17.95
N PRO A 45 -8.11 11.92 -17.94
CA PRO A 45 -6.75 12.08 -18.45
C PRO A 45 -5.77 11.44 -17.45
N VAL A 46 -5.32 10.23 -17.76
CA VAL A 46 -4.37 9.48 -16.95
C VAL A 46 -3.05 9.32 -17.73
N VAL A 47 -1.93 9.49 -17.03
CA VAL A 47 -0.59 9.26 -17.56
C VAL A 47 -0.10 7.90 -17.06
N GLU A 48 0.27 7.01 -17.96
CA GLU A 48 0.85 5.73 -17.57
C GLU A 48 2.24 5.91 -16.97
N VAL A 49 2.57 5.10 -15.96
CA VAL A 49 3.86 5.14 -15.28
C VAL A 49 5.02 4.92 -16.25
N ALA A 50 4.87 4.05 -17.26
CA ALA A 50 5.88 3.85 -18.30
C ALA A 50 6.19 5.13 -19.07
N THR A 51 5.15 5.92 -19.42
CA THR A 51 5.31 7.22 -20.06
C THR A 51 5.95 8.24 -19.13
N HIS A 52 5.53 8.28 -17.86
CA HIS A 52 6.08 9.20 -16.85
C HIS A 52 7.56 8.92 -16.55
N THR A 53 7.94 7.66 -16.44
CA THR A 53 9.34 7.26 -16.18
C THR A 53 10.21 7.35 -17.42
N GLY A 54 9.62 7.17 -18.61
CA GLY A 54 10.33 6.95 -19.86
C GLY A 54 10.95 5.55 -19.94
N PHE A 55 10.51 4.61 -19.08
CA PHE A 55 11.02 3.27 -19.02
C PHE A 55 9.89 2.24 -19.17
N PRO A 56 10.01 1.24 -20.07
CA PRO A 56 8.96 0.28 -20.29
C PRO A 56 8.78 -0.67 -19.09
N GLU A 57 7.58 -1.22 -18.97
CA GLU A 57 7.33 -2.37 -18.11
C GLU A 57 8.14 -3.58 -18.62
N MET A 58 8.79 -4.31 -17.71
CA MET A 58 9.68 -5.43 -18.02
C MET A 58 9.37 -6.65 -17.16
N LEU A 59 9.87 -7.82 -17.61
CA LEU A 59 9.80 -9.08 -16.86
C LEU A 59 8.34 -9.43 -16.51
N ASP A 60 7.45 -9.37 -17.49
CA ASP A 60 6.02 -9.66 -17.35
C ASP A 60 5.34 -8.86 -16.23
N GLY A 61 5.78 -7.59 -16.06
CA GLY A 61 5.22 -6.68 -15.06
C GLY A 61 5.89 -6.70 -13.69
N ARG A 62 6.89 -7.55 -13.47
CA ARG A 62 7.63 -7.58 -12.20
C ARG A 62 8.41 -6.30 -11.94
N VAL A 63 8.83 -5.59 -13.00
CA VAL A 63 9.49 -4.28 -12.92
C VAL A 63 8.65 -3.25 -13.66
N LYS A 64 7.95 -2.42 -12.90
CA LYS A 64 7.05 -1.39 -13.41
C LYS A 64 7.21 -0.05 -12.67
N THR A 65 7.16 -0.10 -11.35
CA THR A 65 7.18 1.08 -10.47
C THR A 65 8.49 1.22 -9.69
N LEU A 66 9.40 0.22 -9.74
CA LEU A 66 10.72 0.27 -9.12
C LEU A 66 11.66 1.17 -9.94
N HIS A 67 11.43 2.47 -9.89
CA HIS A 67 12.14 3.46 -10.68
C HIS A 67 12.45 4.72 -9.88
N PRO A 68 13.64 5.35 -10.04
CA PRO A 68 14.02 6.57 -9.32
C PRO A 68 12.99 7.70 -9.46
N LYS A 69 12.37 7.89 -10.61
CA LYS A 69 11.33 8.91 -10.80
C LYS A 69 10.10 8.69 -9.93
N ILE A 70 9.75 7.44 -9.63
CA ILE A 70 8.64 7.13 -8.72
C ILE A 70 9.07 7.31 -7.27
N HIS A 71 10.15 6.63 -6.86
CA HIS A 71 10.60 6.65 -5.47
C HIS A 71 11.19 7.99 -5.06
N GLY A 72 11.89 8.70 -5.96
CA GLY A 72 12.35 10.06 -5.73
C GLY A 72 11.17 11.03 -5.53
N GLY A 73 10.15 10.94 -6.38
CA GLY A 73 8.93 11.75 -6.26
C GLY A 73 8.17 11.54 -4.95
N LEU A 74 8.20 10.30 -4.40
CA LEU A 74 7.58 9.94 -3.11
C LEU A 74 8.45 10.30 -1.90
N LEU A 75 9.78 10.10 -1.97
CA LEU A 75 10.69 10.16 -0.82
C LEU A 75 11.28 11.55 -0.56
N ALA A 76 11.29 12.42 -1.57
CA ALA A 76 11.90 13.74 -1.42
C ALA A 76 11.15 14.58 -0.38
N ARG A 77 11.85 15.03 0.63
CA ARG A 77 11.37 15.98 1.62
C ARG A 77 11.29 17.37 1.00
N ARG A 78 10.09 17.98 1.00
CA ARG A 78 9.85 19.27 0.35
C ARG A 78 10.41 20.45 1.15
N ASP A 79 10.68 20.26 2.44
CA ASP A 79 11.30 21.23 3.34
C ASP A 79 12.82 21.30 3.21
N LEU A 80 13.45 20.38 2.46
CA LEU A 80 14.89 20.34 2.24
C LEU A 80 15.25 20.85 0.82
N PRO A 81 15.87 22.03 0.69
CA PRO A 81 16.24 22.59 -0.61
C PRO A 81 17.13 21.67 -1.47
N GLU A 82 18.04 20.93 -0.84
CA GLU A 82 18.92 19.97 -1.51
C GLU A 82 18.16 18.79 -2.14
N HIS A 83 17.06 18.31 -1.50
CA HIS A 83 16.21 17.29 -2.08
C HIS A 83 15.48 17.83 -3.32
N MET A 84 14.95 19.05 -3.22
CA MET A 84 14.22 19.67 -4.33
C MET A 84 15.15 20.00 -5.50
N ALA A 85 16.41 20.41 -5.22
CA ALA A 85 17.44 20.63 -6.23
C ALA A 85 17.79 19.33 -6.97
N ALA A 86 17.98 18.23 -6.23
CA ALA A 86 18.26 16.92 -6.82
C ALA A 86 17.09 16.42 -7.70
N LEU A 87 15.81 16.59 -7.27
CA LEU A 87 14.67 16.27 -8.13
C LEU A 87 14.69 17.08 -9.43
N SER A 88 14.97 18.39 -9.33
CA SER A 88 15.01 19.27 -10.48
C SER A 88 16.14 18.89 -11.45
N GLU A 89 17.33 18.58 -10.94
CA GLU A 89 18.50 18.15 -11.74
C GLU A 89 18.20 16.89 -12.55
N HIS A 90 17.46 15.94 -11.95
CA HIS A 90 17.10 14.67 -12.60
C HIS A 90 15.74 14.67 -13.30
N GLY A 91 15.06 15.80 -13.39
CA GLY A 91 13.74 15.91 -14.01
C GLY A 91 12.68 15.03 -13.34
N ILE A 92 12.71 14.95 -12.01
CA ILE A 92 11.78 14.14 -11.21
C ILE A 92 10.69 15.05 -10.65
N GLU A 93 9.42 14.75 -10.97
CA GLU A 93 8.26 15.42 -10.40
C GLU A 93 7.91 14.83 -9.02
N THR A 94 7.38 15.65 -8.11
CA THR A 94 6.86 15.17 -6.83
C THR A 94 5.57 14.40 -7.03
N ILE A 95 5.37 13.36 -6.22
CA ILE A 95 4.12 12.62 -6.10
C ILE A 95 3.56 12.88 -4.70
N ASP A 96 2.39 13.50 -4.63
CA ASP A 96 1.83 14.02 -3.37
C ASP A 96 0.80 13.08 -2.74
N MET A 97 0.28 12.14 -3.55
CA MET A 97 -0.64 11.10 -3.08
C MET A 97 -0.29 9.77 -3.73
N LEU A 98 -0.32 8.72 -2.94
CA LEU A 98 -0.20 7.34 -3.38
C LEU A 98 -1.43 6.54 -2.96
N VAL A 99 -2.06 5.86 -3.91
CA VAL A 99 -3.21 4.98 -3.70
C VAL A 99 -2.83 3.59 -4.19
N VAL A 100 -2.56 2.67 -3.28
CA VAL A 100 -2.11 1.31 -3.60
C VAL A 100 -2.74 0.32 -2.63
N ASN A 101 -3.53 -0.61 -3.14
CA ASN A 101 -3.77 -1.86 -2.43
C ASN A 101 -2.95 -2.99 -3.06
N LEU A 102 -2.48 -3.91 -2.23
CA LEU A 102 -1.54 -4.94 -2.62
C LEU A 102 -2.22 -6.07 -3.40
N TYR A 103 -1.44 -6.90 -4.07
CA TYR A 103 -1.94 -8.15 -4.65
C TYR A 103 -2.57 -9.03 -3.56
N PRO A 104 -3.64 -9.77 -3.90
CA PRO A 104 -4.42 -10.50 -2.89
C PRO A 104 -3.75 -11.83 -2.51
N PHE A 105 -2.52 -11.79 -1.97
CA PHE A 105 -1.75 -12.96 -1.57
C PHE A 105 -2.56 -13.88 -0.66
N GLU A 106 -3.17 -13.32 0.38
CA GLU A 106 -3.94 -14.07 1.37
C GLU A 106 -5.14 -14.81 0.71
N ALA A 107 -5.81 -14.13 -0.22
CA ALA A 107 -6.92 -14.75 -0.96
C ALA A 107 -6.45 -15.79 -1.98
N THR A 108 -5.25 -15.62 -2.54
CA THR A 108 -4.65 -16.59 -3.47
C THR A 108 -4.30 -17.88 -2.76
N VAL A 109 -3.59 -17.80 -1.63
CA VAL A 109 -3.15 -19.00 -0.88
C VAL A 109 -4.28 -19.69 -0.13
N ALA A 110 -5.43 -19.06 0.01
CA ALA A 110 -6.64 -19.66 0.58
C ALA A 110 -7.38 -20.59 -0.41
N LYS A 111 -7.05 -20.55 -1.71
CA LYS A 111 -7.65 -21.46 -2.70
C LYS A 111 -7.11 -22.86 -2.52
N ALA A 112 -8.00 -23.85 -2.62
CA ALA A 112 -7.63 -25.25 -2.44
C ALA A 112 -6.66 -25.79 -3.52
N ASP A 113 -6.68 -25.20 -4.70
CA ASP A 113 -5.88 -25.55 -5.88
C ASP A 113 -4.63 -24.63 -6.05
N CYS A 114 -4.33 -23.77 -5.08
CA CYS A 114 -3.19 -22.87 -5.14
C CYS A 114 -1.88 -23.67 -5.16
N THR A 115 -1.08 -23.47 -6.20
CA THR A 115 0.27 -24.02 -6.30
C THR A 115 1.28 -23.10 -5.60
N LEU A 116 2.50 -23.60 -5.33
CA LEU A 116 3.58 -22.76 -4.82
C LEU A 116 3.92 -21.63 -5.80
N GLU A 117 3.88 -21.92 -7.10
CA GLU A 117 4.17 -20.96 -8.15
C GLU A 117 3.13 -19.84 -8.18
N ASP A 118 1.84 -20.18 -8.06
CA ASP A 118 0.76 -19.18 -7.92
C ASP A 118 0.95 -18.30 -6.68
N ALA A 119 1.33 -18.88 -5.55
CA ALA A 119 1.62 -18.15 -4.34
C ALA A 119 2.78 -17.15 -4.54
N ILE A 120 3.89 -17.61 -5.11
CA ILE A 120 5.09 -16.79 -5.36
C ILE A 120 4.79 -15.65 -6.35
N GLU A 121 4.08 -15.92 -7.46
CA GLU A 121 3.74 -14.88 -8.45
C GLU A 121 2.76 -13.83 -7.92
N ASN A 122 2.02 -14.14 -6.86
CA ASN A 122 1.14 -13.17 -6.19
C ASN A 122 1.83 -12.40 -5.05
N ILE A 123 3.14 -12.50 -4.89
CA ILE A 123 3.91 -11.63 -3.98
C ILE A 123 4.17 -10.30 -4.69
N ASP A 124 3.54 -9.24 -4.18
CA ASP A 124 3.73 -7.88 -4.68
C ASP A 124 5.05 -7.28 -4.16
N ILE A 125 5.90 -6.82 -5.06
CA ILE A 125 7.17 -6.15 -4.73
C ILE A 125 7.04 -4.63 -4.85
N GLY A 126 6.48 -4.16 -5.97
CA GLY A 126 6.41 -2.74 -6.28
C GLY A 126 5.44 -1.98 -5.39
N GLY A 127 4.29 -2.57 -5.09
CA GLY A 127 3.30 -1.98 -4.19
C GLY A 127 3.84 -1.70 -2.79
N PRO A 128 4.35 -2.71 -2.07
CA PRO A 128 4.98 -2.53 -0.76
C PRO A 128 6.13 -1.52 -0.77
N ALA A 129 6.98 -1.52 -1.79
CA ALA A 129 8.08 -0.56 -1.91
C ALA A 129 7.57 0.89 -2.00
N MET A 130 6.56 1.15 -2.86
CA MET A 130 5.94 2.47 -2.98
C MET A 130 5.22 2.89 -1.69
N VAL A 131 4.44 1.99 -1.09
CA VAL A 131 3.70 2.25 0.15
C VAL A 131 4.67 2.64 1.28
N ARG A 132 5.77 1.92 1.45
CA ARG A 132 6.79 2.23 2.46
C ARG A 132 7.46 3.59 2.19
N SER A 133 7.75 3.91 0.91
CA SER A 133 8.34 5.20 0.52
C SER A 133 7.41 6.37 0.87
N ALA A 134 6.14 6.27 0.49
CA ALA A 134 5.13 7.30 0.77
C ALA A 134 4.88 7.44 2.28
N ALA A 135 4.69 6.33 2.99
CA ALA A 135 4.44 6.33 4.43
C ALA A 135 5.61 6.92 5.23
N LYS A 136 6.86 6.65 4.83
CA LYS A 136 8.05 7.27 5.44
C LYS A 136 8.04 8.79 5.28
N ASN A 137 7.54 9.30 4.16
CA ASN A 137 7.45 10.73 3.85
C ASN A 137 6.04 11.30 4.10
N TRP A 138 5.35 10.84 5.12
CA TRP A 138 3.95 11.15 5.42
C TRP A 138 3.64 12.66 5.53
N ARG A 139 4.60 13.49 5.88
CA ARG A 139 4.40 14.94 5.94
C ARG A 139 4.07 15.54 4.58
N ASP A 140 4.67 15.01 3.54
CA ASP A 140 4.56 15.49 2.18
C ASP A 140 3.64 14.64 1.29
N VAL A 141 3.41 13.37 1.65
CA VAL A 141 2.66 12.41 0.83
C VAL A 141 1.50 11.80 1.62
N VAL A 142 0.31 11.83 1.03
CA VAL A 142 -0.85 11.07 1.50
C VAL A 142 -0.76 9.64 0.96
N VAL A 143 -0.77 8.62 1.81
CA VAL A 143 -0.75 7.21 1.39
C VAL A 143 -2.06 6.52 1.77
N LEU A 144 -2.74 5.95 0.78
CA LEU A 144 -4.01 5.23 0.96
C LEU A 144 -3.80 3.77 0.52
N THR A 145 -4.10 2.84 1.43
CA THR A 145 -3.94 1.41 1.20
C THR A 145 -5.26 0.63 1.25
N ASP A 146 -6.35 1.33 1.57
CA ASP A 146 -7.68 0.75 1.69
C ASP A 146 -8.76 1.76 1.24
N ALA A 147 -9.79 1.27 0.55
CA ALA A 147 -10.91 2.09 0.05
C ALA A 147 -11.68 2.82 1.17
N ASN A 148 -11.71 2.27 2.38
CA ASN A 148 -12.33 2.90 3.54
C ASN A 148 -11.71 4.25 3.93
N GLN A 149 -10.49 4.54 3.47
CA GLN A 149 -9.78 5.80 3.72
C GLN A 149 -10.19 6.91 2.75
N TYR A 150 -10.80 6.57 1.60
CA TYR A 150 -11.06 7.53 0.52
C TYR A 150 -12.02 8.63 0.93
N ALA A 151 -13.10 8.30 1.61
CA ALA A 151 -14.14 9.25 1.99
C ALA A 151 -13.63 10.35 2.93
N GLU A 152 -12.82 9.99 3.94
CA GLU A 152 -12.23 10.93 4.89
C GLU A 152 -11.31 11.93 4.17
N VAL A 153 -10.42 11.42 3.31
CA VAL A 153 -9.46 12.25 2.57
C VAL A 153 -10.17 13.15 1.56
N LEU A 154 -11.16 12.63 0.83
CA LEU A 154 -11.96 13.45 -0.09
C LEU A 154 -12.74 14.54 0.62
N ASN A 155 -13.28 14.27 1.80
CA ASN A 155 -13.99 15.27 2.58
C ASN A 155 -13.06 16.42 3.01
N GLU A 156 -11.85 16.10 3.50
CA GLU A 156 -10.85 17.13 3.85
C GLU A 156 -10.40 17.94 2.62
N LEU A 157 -10.19 17.30 1.48
CA LEU A 157 -9.84 17.98 0.23
C LEU A 157 -10.94 18.95 -0.22
N LYS A 158 -12.21 18.52 -0.16
CA LYS A 158 -13.37 19.38 -0.52
C LYS A 158 -13.52 20.57 0.43
N THR A 159 -13.30 20.37 1.72
CA THR A 159 -13.54 21.38 2.74
C THR A 159 -12.38 22.35 2.89
N ASN A 160 -11.14 21.84 2.85
CA ASN A 160 -9.94 22.60 3.23
C ASN A 160 -8.95 22.77 2.07
N ASN A 161 -9.22 22.17 0.90
CA ASN A 161 -8.29 22.06 -0.23
C ASN A 161 -6.92 21.45 0.17
N ALA A 162 -6.90 20.68 1.26
CA ALA A 162 -5.72 20.05 1.82
C ALA A 162 -6.12 18.85 2.70
N VAL A 163 -5.18 17.92 2.90
CA VAL A 163 -5.30 16.83 3.88
C VAL A 163 -4.50 17.21 5.12
N SER A 164 -5.12 17.09 6.30
CA SER A 164 -4.49 17.43 7.57
C SER A 164 -3.30 16.53 7.89
N ASP A 165 -2.35 17.03 8.67
CA ASP A 165 -1.20 16.23 9.12
C ASP A 165 -1.63 15.05 10.00
N ALA A 166 -2.72 15.21 10.76
CA ALA A 166 -3.30 14.14 11.57
C ALA A 166 -3.78 12.97 10.67
N THR A 167 -4.51 13.28 9.60
CA THR A 167 -5.00 12.28 8.64
C THR A 167 -3.85 11.65 7.86
N LYS A 168 -2.88 12.43 7.40
CA LYS A 168 -1.67 11.89 6.74
C LYS A 168 -0.91 10.91 7.64
N PHE A 169 -0.70 11.27 8.91
CA PHE A 169 -0.01 10.41 9.86
C PHE A 169 -0.81 9.14 10.16
N LYS A 170 -2.13 9.25 10.36
CA LYS A 170 -3.04 8.11 10.51
C LYS A 170 -2.94 7.14 9.32
N CYS A 171 -2.95 7.68 8.10
CA CYS A 171 -2.79 6.89 6.88
C CYS A 171 -1.41 6.22 6.78
N SER A 172 -0.34 6.91 7.20
CA SER A 172 1.02 6.34 7.26
C SER A 172 1.11 5.16 8.23
N VAL A 173 0.52 5.28 9.42
CA VAL A 173 0.44 4.17 10.38
C VAL A 173 -0.33 2.99 9.81
N ALA A 174 -1.49 3.24 9.19
CA ALA A 174 -2.28 2.19 8.53
C ALA A 174 -1.50 1.50 7.40
N ALA A 175 -0.74 2.25 6.63
CA ALA A 175 0.11 1.74 5.56
C ALA A 175 1.20 0.80 6.08
N PHE A 176 1.93 1.18 7.15
CA PHE A 176 2.93 0.30 7.75
C PHE A 176 2.30 -0.94 8.38
N ASN A 177 1.13 -0.80 9.03
CA ASN A 177 0.40 -1.95 9.56
C ASN A 177 0.00 -2.93 8.44
N ARG A 178 -0.51 -2.41 7.30
CA ARG A 178 -0.87 -3.26 6.15
C ARG A 178 0.34 -4.00 5.57
N ILE A 179 1.50 -3.35 5.47
CA ILE A 179 2.74 -4.00 5.01
C ILE A 179 3.19 -5.08 5.99
N ALA A 180 3.18 -4.81 7.30
CA ALA A 180 3.55 -5.80 8.31
C ALA A 180 2.63 -7.04 8.28
N GLN A 181 1.32 -6.85 8.08
CA GLN A 181 0.34 -7.93 7.93
C GLN A 181 0.61 -8.76 6.67
N TYR A 182 0.90 -8.08 5.56
CA TYR A 182 1.20 -8.71 4.28
C TYR A 182 2.46 -9.56 4.33
N ASP A 183 3.55 -9.01 4.86
CA ASP A 183 4.81 -9.73 5.03
C ASP A 183 4.68 -10.90 6.01
N ALA A 184 3.90 -10.73 7.09
CA ALA A 184 3.61 -11.80 8.05
C ALA A 184 2.82 -12.95 7.38
N ALA A 185 1.83 -12.64 6.54
CA ALA A 185 1.06 -13.65 5.82
C ALA A 185 1.96 -14.46 4.87
N ILE A 186 2.83 -13.80 4.11
CA ILE A 186 3.81 -14.46 3.23
C ILE A 186 4.76 -15.35 4.05
N SER A 187 5.34 -14.80 5.11
CA SER A 187 6.29 -15.52 5.97
C SER A 187 5.65 -16.74 6.62
N ASN A 188 4.46 -16.62 7.19
CA ASN A 188 3.73 -17.73 7.79
C ASN A 188 3.40 -18.84 6.78
N TYR A 189 2.97 -18.46 5.57
CA TYR A 189 2.67 -19.42 4.52
C TYR A 189 3.92 -20.19 4.08
N LEU A 190 5.00 -19.48 3.74
CA LEU A 190 6.22 -20.08 3.20
C LEU A 190 6.97 -20.90 4.26
N SER A 191 7.01 -20.46 5.52
CA SER A 191 7.69 -21.20 6.60
C SER A 191 6.97 -22.47 7.05
N ALA A 192 5.74 -22.69 6.58
CA ALA A 192 5.03 -23.96 6.78
C ALA A 192 5.34 -25.01 5.69
N ILE A 193 6.07 -24.64 4.63
CA ILE A 193 6.40 -25.52 3.51
C ILE A 193 7.78 -26.13 3.74
N ASP A 194 7.87 -27.46 3.63
CA ASP A 194 9.14 -28.17 3.67
C ASP A 194 10.05 -27.73 2.49
N PRO A 195 11.26 -27.21 2.76
CA PRO A 195 12.15 -26.70 1.70
C PRO A 195 12.71 -27.79 0.76
N GLN A 196 12.64 -29.06 1.16
CA GLN A 196 13.12 -30.18 0.36
C GLN A 196 12.06 -30.61 -0.67
N THR A 197 10.83 -30.84 -0.19
CA THR A 197 9.73 -31.32 -1.03
C THR A 197 9.01 -30.18 -1.75
N ARG A 198 8.90 -29.02 -1.11
CA ARG A 198 8.14 -27.85 -1.58
C ARG A 198 6.67 -28.19 -1.87
N ASP A 199 6.15 -29.19 -1.20
CA ASP A 199 4.77 -29.63 -1.36
C ASP A 199 3.81 -28.75 -0.53
N VAL A 200 3.02 -27.94 -1.20
CA VAL A 200 2.03 -27.06 -0.59
C VAL A 200 0.86 -27.82 0.03
N ALA A 201 0.57 -29.04 -0.44
CA ALA A 201 -0.49 -29.87 0.12
C ALA A 201 -0.10 -30.49 1.47
N ALA A 202 1.22 -30.68 1.70
CA ALA A 202 1.80 -31.22 2.92
C ALA A 202 2.34 -30.14 3.87
N ARG A 203 1.79 -28.92 3.81
CA ARG A 203 2.21 -27.83 4.74
C ARG A 203 2.06 -28.26 6.18
N ALA A 204 3.07 -27.91 6.99
CA ALA A 204 3.02 -28.11 8.43
C ALA A 204 1.87 -27.30 9.06
N GLU A 205 1.16 -27.90 10.01
CA GLU A 205 0.15 -27.20 10.81
C GLU A 205 0.78 -26.07 11.64
N TYR A 206 2.02 -26.28 12.08
CA TYR A 206 2.79 -25.32 12.86
C TYR A 206 4.02 -24.91 12.06
N PRO A 207 4.08 -23.66 11.53
CA PRO A 207 5.22 -23.17 10.77
C PRO A 207 6.44 -22.97 11.68
N GLU A 208 7.65 -23.02 11.10
CA GLU A 208 8.89 -22.77 11.83
C GLU A 208 8.95 -21.36 12.46
N GLN A 209 8.31 -20.38 11.80
CA GLN A 209 8.13 -19.04 12.32
C GLN A 209 6.65 -18.65 12.23
N HIS A 210 6.07 -18.26 13.36
CA HIS A 210 4.70 -17.74 13.42
C HIS A 210 4.71 -16.24 13.74
N ASN A 211 4.17 -15.44 12.83
CA ASN A 211 4.02 -13.99 13.00
C ASN A 211 2.54 -13.69 13.30
N ALA A 212 2.26 -13.24 14.52
CA ALA A 212 0.93 -12.86 14.95
C ALA A 212 0.71 -11.34 14.81
N ASN A 213 -0.43 -10.94 14.26
CA ASN A 213 -0.86 -9.55 14.18
C ASN A 213 -1.99 -9.31 15.18
N MET A 214 -1.71 -8.53 16.21
CA MET A 214 -2.64 -8.25 17.28
C MET A 214 -3.20 -6.84 17.17
N VAL A 215 -4.52 -6.68 17.35
CA VAL A 215 -5.18 -5.37 17.43
C VAL A 215 -5.72 -5.13 18.83
N LYS A 216 -5.50 -3.91 19.35
CA LYS A 216 -6.01 -3.52 20.67
C LYS A 216 -7.54 -3.43 20.62
N VAL A 217 -8.18 -4.14 21.55
CA VAL A 217 -9.64 -4.11 21.69
C VAL A 217 -10.04 -3.00 22.67
N GLN A 218 -9.37 -2.96 23.83
CA GLN A 218 -9.65 -1.97 24.87
C GLN A 218 -8.49 -1.82 25.85
N ASP A 219 -8.44 -0.68 26.53
CA ASP A 219 -7.61 -0.51 27.73
C ASP A 219 -8.35 -1.14 28.91
N LEU A 220 -7.64 -1.92 29.71
CA LEU A 220 -8.18 -2.50 30.93
C LEU A 220 -8.00 -1.51 32.09
N ARG A 221 -8.86 -1.60 33.09
CA ARG A 221 -8.85 -0.71 34.24
C ARG A 221 -7.55 -0.84 35.04
N TYR A 222 -7.01 -2.05 35.14
CA TYR A 222 -5.73 -2.39 35.77
C TYR A 222 -5.26 -3.76 35.28
N GLY A 223 -4.01 -4.14 35.56
CA GLY A 223 -3.44 -5.46 35.27
C GLY A 223 -3.76 -6.47 36.36
N GLU A 224 -2.83 -7.39 36.63
CA GLU A 224 -2.96 -8.36 37.73
C GLU A 224 -3.06 -7.62 39.09
N ASN A 225 -2.32 -6.53 39.24
CA ASN A 225 -2.36 -5.67 40.42
C ASN A 225 -2.90 -4.27 40.08
N SER A 226 -3.50 -3.59 41.05
CA SER A 226 -4.19 -2.31 40.87
C SER A 226 -3.30 -1.14 40.40
N HIS A 227 -2.00 -1.24 40.58
CA HIS A 227 -1.04 -0.21 40.12
C HIS A 227 -0.46 -0.50 38.72
N GLN A 228 -0.82 -1.64 38.11
CA GLN A 228 -0.38 -2.01 36.77
C GLN A 228 -1.37 -1.51 35.72
N THR A 229 -0.85 -1.14 34.54
CA THR A 229 -1.67 -0.89 33.35
C THR A 229 -1.77 -2.15 32.52
N ALA A 230 -2.89 -2.34 31.84
CA ALA A 230 -3.08 -3.47 30.93
C ALA A 230 -4.01 -3.10 29.77
N ALA A 231 -3.94 -3.84 28.68
CA ALA A 231 -4.84 -3.74 27.55
C ALA A 231 -5.17 -5.14 27.01
N LEU A 232 -6.36 -5.27 26.46
CA LEU A 232 -6.81 -6.48 25.76
C LEU A 232 -6.51 -6.33 24.28
N TYR A 233 -5.84 -7.33 23.73
CA TYR A 233 -5.61 -7.48 22.29
C TYR A 233 -6.30 -8.75 21.78
N ARG A 234 -6.71 -8.74 20.53
CA ARG A 234 -7.18 -9.94 19.83
C ARG A 234 -6.36 -10.14 18.56
N ASP A 235 -6.33 -11.36 18.06
CA ASP A 235 -5.79 -11.62 16.75
C ASP A 235 -6.57 -10.81 15.68
N LEU A 236 -5.87 -10.29 14.70
CA LEU A 236 -6.47 -9.57 13.56
C LEU A 236 -7.32 -10.53 12.71
N TYR A 237 -6.88 -11.78 12.58
CA TYR A 237 -7.55 -12.84 11.84
C TYR A 237 -7.84 -14.03 12.76
N PRO A 238 -8.80 -13.92 13.69
CA PRO A 238 -9.11 -15.01 14.59
C PRO A 238 -9.57 -16.23 13.79
N ALA A 239 -9.11 -17.41 14.19
CA ALA A 239 -9.63 -18.66 13.66
C ALA A 239 -11.15 -18.71 13.86
N PRO A 240 -11.91 -19.28 12.90
CA PRO A 240 -13.32 -19.53 13.13
C PRO A 240 -13.48 -20.44 14.35
N GLY A 241 -14.23 -19.98 15.35
CA GLY A 241 -14.56 -20.74 16.55
C GLY A 241 -15.63 -21.79 16.31
#